data_6f6cb80c9433e1a796757ae63953a67d
#
_entry.id   6f6cb80c9433e1a796757ae63953a67d
#
_cell.length_a   1.000
_cell.length_b   1.000
_cell.length_c   1.000
_cell.angle_alpha   90.00
_cell.angle_beta   90.00
_cell.angle_gamma   90.00
#
_symmetry.space_group_name_H-M   'P 1'
#
loop_
_entity.id
_entity.type
_entity.pdbx_description
1 polymer ?
#
loop_
_entity_poly.entity_id
_entity_poly.type
_entity_poly.pdbx_seq_one_letter_code
_entity_poly.pdbx_strand_id
1 'polypeptide(L)'
;LINKITHQNNIKFLIRYYFFVGNLLNSTILIPLIPLVTALFIFVLLVSFNRTLNRLTKPVTALVALSLLSSALISSFDYLKKIEEELVLSKFLKFFEETNLVIHLSLVNEKIIIFFSLLMILVIGLSFYKLPRKKGYVSLMIGLGIISSSVMISLLLIDFSALI
;
A
#
# COMPACT_ATOMS: atom_id res chain seq x y z
N LEU A 1 -38.01 25.36 -0.30
CA LEU A 1 -36.67 25.66 -0.85
C LEU A 1 -35.56 24.99 -0.04
N ILE A 2 -35.60 25.05 1.29
CA ILE A 2 -34.59 24.49 2.22
C ILE A 2 -34.45 22.97 2.02
N ASN A 3 -35.55 22.21 1.93
CA ASN A 3 -35.53 20.75 1.73
C ASN A 3 -34.89 20.31 0.39
N LYS A 4 -34.94 21.15 -0.64
CA LYS A 4 -34.34 20.83 -1.94
C LYS A 4 -32.82 21.02 -1.91
N ILE A 5 -32.33 21.97 -1.13
CA ILE A 5 -30.90 22.28 -0.97
C ILE A 5 -30.22 21.19 -0.12
N THR A 6 -30.85 20.73 0.95
CA THR A 6 -30.34 19.65 1.79
C THR A 6 -30.29 18.31 1.04
N HIS A 7 -31.30 18.01 0.22
CA HIS A 7 -31.34 16.80 -0.60
C HIS A 7 -30.22 16.79 -1.66
N GLN A 8 -29.98 17.94 -2.28
CA GLN A 8 -28.94 18.09 -3.31
C GLN A 8 -27.52 18.01 -2.73
N ASN A 9 -27.32 18.49 -1.49
CA ASN A 9 -26.05 18.37 -0.78
C ASN A 9 -25.78 16.94 -0.33
N ASN A 10 -26.79 16.20 0.12
CA ASN A 10 -26.66 14.79 0.49
C ASN A 10 -26.34 13.90 -0.72
N ILE A 11 -26.94 14.17 -1.90
CA ILE A 11 -26.62 13.44 -3.12
C ILE A 11 -25.17 13.73 -3.57
N LYS A 12 -24.72 14.99 -3.53
CA LYS A 12 -23.32 15.33 -3.84
C LYS A 12 -22.32 14.69 -2.88
N PHE A 13 -22.67 14.60 -1.58
CA PHE A 13 -21.85 13.93 -0.58
C PHE A 13 -21.78 12.43 -0.84
N LEU A 14 -22.91 11.77 -1.13
CA LEU A 14 -22.97 10.35 -1.47
C LEU A 14 -22.17 10.04 -2.75
N ILE A 15 -22.34 10.84 -3.80
CA ILE A 15 -21.58 10.67 -5.05
C ILE A 15 -20.07 10.82 -4.78
N ARG A 16 -19.65 11.80 -3.99
CA ARG A 16 -18.25 11.97 -3.59
C ARG A 16 -17.74 10.79 -2.77
N TYR A 17 -18.57 10.26 -1.87
CA TYR A 17 -18.21 9.10 -1.05
C TYR A 17 -18.06 7.83 -1.91
N TYR A 18 -19.00 7.55 -2.81
CA TYR A 18 -18.92 6.40 -3.72
C TYR A 18 -17.73 6.53 -4.69
N PHE A 19 -17.48 7.73 -5.18
CA PHE A 19 -16.32 7.98 -6.04
C PHE A 19 -15.00 7.83 -5.27
N PHE A 20 -14.95 8.30 -4.02
CA PHE A 20 -13.78 8.14 -3.15
C PHE A 20 -13.52 6.67 -2.81
N VAL A 21 -14.55 5.93 -2.40
CA VAL A 21 -14.44 4.50 -2.08
C VAL A 21 -14.10 3.67 -3.34
N GLY A 22 -14.70 3.97 -4.49
CA GLY A 22 -14.39 3.31 -5.74
C GLY A 22 -12.93 3.49 -6.17
N ASN A 23 -12.38 4.69 -6.02
CA ASN A 23 -10.97 4.96 -6.33
C ASN A 23 -9.99 4.41 -5.28
N LEU A 24 -10.42 4.30 -4.02
CA LEU A 24 -9.60 3.72 -2.95
C LEU A 24 -9.49 2.19 -3.09
N LEU A 25 -10.47 1.57 -3.75
CA LEU A 25 -10.49 0.16 -4.11
C LEU A 25 -9.77 -0.13 -5.44
N ASN A 26 -9.24 0.90 -6.10
CA ASN A 26 -8.45 0.71 -7.30
C ASN A 26 -7.18 -0.09 -6.97
N SER A 27 -6.90 -1.12 -7.74
CA SER A 27 -5.76 -2.03 -7.55
C SER A 27 -4.44 -1.27 -7.41
N THR A 28 -4.27 -0.22 -8.18
CA THR A 28 -3.08 0.65 -8.18
C THR A 28 -2.76 1.24 -6.81
N ILE A 29 -3.77 1.68 -6.06
CA ILE A 29 -3.58 2.24 -4.71
C ILE A 29 -3.44 1.12 -3.68
N LEU A 30 -4.18 0.03 -3.83
CA LEU A 30 -4.15 -1.10 -2.91
C LEU A 30 -2.78 -1.76 -2.81
N ILE A 31 -2.03 -1.83 -3.90
CA ILE A 31 -0.71 -2.46 -3.94
C ILE A 31 0.22 -1.91 -2.85
N PRO A 32 0.53 -0.61 -2.77
CA PRO A 32 1.38 -0.07 -1.70
C PRO A 32 0.64 0.16 -0.39
N LEU A 33 -0.68 0.32 -0.41
CA LEU A 33 -1.47 0.64 0.78
C LEU A 33 -1.53 -0.54 1.77
N ILE A 34 -1.63 -1.77 1.28
CA ILE A 34 -1.74 -2.95 2.13
C ILE A 34 -0.53 -3.10 3.06
N PRO A 35 0.73 -3.11 2.59
CA PRO A 35 1.88 -3.20 3.48
C PRO A 35 2.02 -1.97 4.39
N LEU A 36 1.64 -0.76 3.92
CA LEU A 36 1.66 0.44 4.74
C LEU A 36 0.68 0.35 5.92
N VAL A 37 -0.58 0.01 5.64
CA VAL A 37 -1.62 -0.13 6.68
C VAL A 37 -1.24 -1.23 7.67
N THR A 38 -0.70 -2.34 7.18
CA THR A 38 -0.23 -3.44 8.04
C THR A 38 0.89 -2.98 8.95
N ALA A 39 1.89 -2.25 8.43
CA ALA A 39 3.00 -1.71 9.21
C ALA A 39 2.51 -0.70 10.27
N LEU A 40 1.61 0.21 9.89
CA LEU A 40 1.00 1.18 10.81
C LEU A 40 0.16 0.49 11.90
N PHE A 41 -0.61 -0.52 11.55
CA PHE A 41 -1.37 -1.31 12.51
C PHE A 41 -0.46 -1.98 13.54
N ILE A 42 0.61 -2.64 13.10
CA ILE A 42 1.61 -3.24 13.99
C ILE A 42 2.29 -2.17 14.84
N PHE A 43 2.58 -0.99 14.29
CA PHE A 43 3.17 0.12 15.03
C PHE A 43 2.24 0.60 16.16
N VAL A 44 0.96 0.81 15.89
CA VAL A 44 -0.04 1.19 16.91
C VAL A 44 -0.12 0.13 18.01
N LEU A 45 -0.13 -1.16 17.63
CA LEU A 45 -0.10 -2.25 18.61
C LEU A 45 1.21 -2.27 19.42
N LEU A 46 2.35 -1.94 18.81
CA LEU A 46 3.63 -1.88 19.51
C LEU A 46 3.64 -0.76 20.55
N VAL A 47 3.10 0.40 20.23
CA VAL A 47 2.99 1.53 21.16
C VAL A 47 2.06 1.17 22.33
N SER A 48 0.92 0.53 22.02
CA SER A 48 -0.10 0.19 23.03
C SER A 48 0.30 -1.01 23.89
N PHE A 49 0.94 -2.03 23.32
CA PHE A 49 1.21 -3.33 23.96
C PHE A 49 2.66 -3.81 23.78
N ASN A 50 3.62 -2.94 24.04
CA ASN A 50 5.05 -3.18 23.78
C ASN A 50 5.57 -4.53 24.33
N ARG A 51 5.21 -4.88 25.58
CA ARG A 51 5.68 -6.13 26.23
C ARG A 51 5.16 -7.41 25.56
N THR A 52 3.90 -7.42 25.19
CA THR A 52 3.24 -8.57 24.57
C THR A 52 3.63 -8.72 23.11
N LEU A 53 3.68 -7.62 22.37
CA LEU A 53 3.98 -7.65 20.94
C LEU A 53 5.43 -8.10 20.66
N ASN A 54 6.38 -7.70 21.50
CA ASN A 54 7.77 -8.18 21.38
C ASN A 54 7.93 -9.70 21.62
N ARG A 55 6.94 -10.36 22.21
CA ARG A 55 6.88 -11.83 22.33
C ARG A 55 6.23 -12.48 21.09
N LEU A 56 5.38 -11.75 20.39
CA LEU A 56 4.62 -12.21 19.24
C LEU A 56 5.35 -11.99 17.90
N THR A 57 6.65 -12.23 17.88
CA THR A 57 7.49 -12.02 16.68
C THR A 57 7.05 -12.85 15.48
N LYS A 58 6.63 -14.12 15.71
CA LYS A 58 6.16 -15.00 14.62
C LYS A 58 4.92 -14.46 13.89
N PRO A 59 3.80 -14.14 14.59
CA PRO A 59 2.63 -13.61 13.91
C PRO A 59 2.89 -12.23 13.26
N VAL A 60 3.72 -11.37 13.88
CA VAL A 60 4.10 -10.10 13.27
C VAL A 60 4.83 -10.30 11.95
N THR A 61 5.82 -11.20 11.92
CA THR A 61 6.54 -11.52 10.67
C THR A 61 5.61 -12.10 9.62
N ALA A 62 4.71 -12.99 10.02
CA ALA A 62 3.72 -13.58 9.12
C ALA A 62 2.78 -12.52 8.53
N LEU A 63 2.30 -11.56 9.35
CA LEU A 63 1.44 -10.48 8.89
C LEU A 63 2.14 -9.58 7.85
N VAL A 64 3.40 -9.21 8.10
CA VAL A 64 4.17 -8.40 7.13
C VAL A 64 4.44 -9.19 5.85
N ALA A 65 4.80 -10.46 5.94
CA ALA A 65 5.01 -11.31 4.77
C ALA A 65 3.70 -11.50 3.97
N LEU A 66 2.57 -11.72 4.65
CA LEU A 66 1.25 -11.84 4.01
C LEU A 66 0.82 -10.54 3.33
N SER A 67 1.11 -9.38 3.92
CA SER A 67 0.79 -8.09 3.27
C SER A 67 1.56 -7.88 1.98
N LEU A 68 2.83 -8.27 1.92
CA LEU A 68 3.64 -8.21 0.71
C LEU A 68 3.20 -9.25 -0.33
N LEU A 69 2.82 -10.44 0.13
CA LEU A 69 2.29 -11.49 -0.73
C LEU A 69 0.96 -11.04 -1.38
N SER A 70 0.07 -10.40 -0.62
CA SER A 70 -1.18 -9.87 -1.17
C SER A 70 -0.93 -8.78 -2.20
N SER A 71 0.03 -7.88 -1.98
CA SER A 71 0.44 -6.87 -2.99
C SER A 71 0.98 -7.53 -4.26
N ALA A 72 1.82 -8.56 -4.11
CA ALA A 72 2.34 -9.32 -5.26
C ALA A 72 1.23 -10.04 -6.03
N LEU A 73 0.24 -10.61 -5.33
CA LEU A 73 -0.90 -11.28 -5.96
C LEU A 73 -1.78 -10.29 -6.74
N ILE A 74 -2.09 -9.13 -6.15
CA ILE A 74 -2.88 -8.09 -6.83
C ILE A 74 -2.15 -7.65 -8.10
N SER A 75 -0.86 -7.29 -7.99
CA SER A 75 -0.06 -6.89 -9.15
C SER A 75 0.05 -7.99 -10.21
N SER A 76 0.16 -9.27 -9.80
CA SER A 76 0.16 -10.39 -10.73
C SER A 76 -1.18 -10.56 -11.45
N PHE A 77 -2.29 -10.28 -10.76
CA PHE A 77 -3.63 -10.38 -11.34
C PHE A 77 -3.87 -9.26 -12.37
N ASP A 78 -3.42 -8.05 -12.06
CA ASP A 78 -3.52 -6.89 -12.94
C ASP A 78 -2.64 -7.10 -14.18
N TYR A 79 -1.42 -7.60 -13.99
CA TYR A 79 -0.52 -7.98 -15.08
C TYR A 79 -1.15 -9.01 -16.04
N LEU A 80 -1.78 -10.07 -15.49
CA LEU A 80 -2.44 -11.08 -16.30
C LEU A 80 -3.63 -10.54 -17.08
N LYS A 81 -4.35 -9.57 -16.51
CA LYS A 81 -5.48 -8.89 -17.17
C LYS A 81 -5.03 -7.79 -18.12
N LYS A 82 -3.75 -7.45 -18.16
CA LYS A 82 -3.20 -6.31 -18.92
C LYS A 82 -3.92 -5.00 -18.60
N ILE A 83 -4.18 -4.76 -17.32
CA ILE A 83 -4.80 -3.54 -16.86
C ILE A 83 -3.72 -2.46 -16.85
N GLU A 84 -3.92 -1.40 -17.63
CA GLU A 84 -3.11 -0.19 -17.57
C GLU A 84 -3.99 0.92 -17.00
N GLU A 85 -3.58 1.50 -15.88
CA GLU A 85 -4.34 2.52 -15.19
C GLU A 85 -3.46 3.75 -14.92
N GLU A 86 -4.03 4.92 -15.23
CA GLU A 86 -3.47 6.21 -14.83
C GLU A 86 -4.35 6.84 -13.76
N LEU A 87 -3.80 7.11 -12.60
CA LEU A 87 -4.48 7.76 -11.50
C LEU A 87 -3.87 9.12 -11.20
N VAL A 88 -4.65 10.18 -11.44
CA VAL A 88 -4.24 11.55 -11.13
C VAL A 88 -4.52 11.84 -9.66
N LEU A 89 -3.47 11.80 -8.82
CA LEU A 89 -3.56 11.97 -7.38
C LEU A 89 -3.90 13.42 -6.97
N SER A 90 -3.60 14.40 -7.83
CA SER A 90 -3.90 15.82 -7.59
C SER A 90 -5.38 16.10 -7.36
N LYS A 91 -6.28 15.26 -7.92
CA LYS A 91 -7.72 15.35 -7.65
C LYS A 91 -8.13 15.01 -6.23
N PHE A 92 -7.26 14.29 -5.48
CA PHE A 92 -7.54 13.84 -4.11
C PHE A 92 -7.00 14.80 -3.05
N LEU A 93 -5.87 15.42 -3.30
CA LEU A 93 -5.17 16.26 -2.34
C LEU A 93 -5.17 17.69 -2.87
N LYS A 94 -6.13 18.51 -2.42
CA LYS A 94 -6.17 19.96 -2.75
C LYS A 94 -4.87 20.70 -2.46
N PHE A 95 -4.01 20.16 -1.58
CA PHE A 95 -2.70 20.70 -1.27
C PHE A 95 -1.66 20.57 -2.39
N PHE A 96 -1.91 19.69 -3.39
CA PHE A 96 -1.00 19.42 -4.50
C PHE A 96 -1.60 19.84 -5.84
N GLU A 97 -2.50 20.85 -5.86
CA GLU A 97 -3.13 21.35 -7.10
C GLU A 97 -2.10 21.84 -8.13
N GLU A 98 -0.91 22.26 -7.70
CA GLU A 98 0.16 22.72 -8.58
C GLU A 98 1.05 21.59 -9.14
N THR A 99 0.99 20.38 -8.56
CA THR A 99 1.79 19.23 -9.01
C THR A 99 0.87 18.15 -9.57
N ASN A 100 0.96 17.88 -10.86
CA ASN A 100 0.27 16.75 -11.48
C ASN A 100 0.94 15.43 -11.07
N LEU A 101 0.70 14.99 -9.82
CA LEU A 101 1.12 13.67 -9.37
C LEU A 101 0.24 12.62 -10.05
N VAL A 102 0.78 11.96 -11.05
CA VAL A 102 0.13 10.87 -11.77
C VAL A 102 0.77 9.58 -11.34
N ILE A 103 -0.06 8.63 -10.93
CA ILE A 103 0.37 7.25 -10.62
C ILE A 103 0.11 6.43 -11.87
N HIS A 104 1.17 5.85 -12.44
CA HIS A 104 1.10 5.00 -13.62
C HIS A 104 1.21 3.53 -13.23
N LEU A 105 0.18 2.75 -13.53
CA LEU A 105 0.24 1.30 -13.47
C LEU A 105 0.51 0.77 -14.88
N SER A 106 1.78 0.63 -15.23
CA SER A 106 2.21 0.03 -16.48
C SER A 106 2.58 -1.45 -16.28
N LEU A 107 2.51 -2.25 -17.35
CA LEU A 107 2.91 -3.67 -17.31
C LEU A 107 4.36 -3.88 -16.84
N VAL A 108 5.22 -2.89 -17.05
CA VAL A 108 6.63 -2.93 -16.60
C VAL A 108 6.70 -2.71 -15.09
N ASN A 109 5.98 -1.70 -14.58
CA ASN A 109 5.92 -1.39 -13.16
C ASN A 109 5.38 -2.58 -12.36
N GLU A 110 4.36 -3.26 -12.87
CA GLU A 110 3.79 -4.45 -12.24
C GLU A 110 4.81 -5.59 -12.10
N LYS A 111 5.58 -5.89 -13.15
CA LYS A 111 6.66 -6.89 -13.09
C LYS A 111 7.69 -6.54 -12.03
N ILE A 112 8.10 -5.29 -11.96
CA ILE A 112 9.09 -4.81 -10.99
C ILE A 112 8.53 -4.93 -9.57
N ILE A 113 7.27 -4.57 -9.36
CA ILE A 113 6.60 -4.67 -8.05
C ILE A 113 6.48 -6.13 -7.61
N ILE A 114 6.10 -7.05 -8.50
CA ILE A 114 6.03 -8.48 -8.20
C ILE A 114 7.41 -9.00 -7.77
N PHE A 115 8.44 -8.72 -8.57
CA PHE A 115 9.81 -9.14 -8.27
C PHE A 115 10.29 -8.58 -6.94
N PHE A 116 10.09 -7.26 -6.71
CA PHE A 116 10.46 -6.60 -5.48
C PHE A 116 9.73 -7.18 -4.26
N SER A 117 8.43 -7.44 -4.37
CA SER A 117 7.64 -8.04 -3.28
C SER A 117 8.16 -9.44 -2.90
N LEU A 118 8.46 -10.28 -3.89
CA LEU A 118 9.02 -11.61 -3.66
C LEU A 118 10.40 -11.54 -3.01
N LEU A 119 11.25 -10.62 -3.46
CA LEU A 119 12.56 -10.38 -2.87
C LEU A 119 12.44 -9.96 -1.40
N MET A 120 11.52 -9.05 -1.08
CA MET A 120 11.28 -8.60 0.29
C MET A 120 10.72 -9.72 1.18
N ILE A 121 9.86 -10.59 0.67
CA ILE A 121 9.40 -11.79 1.39
C ILE A 121 10.58 -12.70 1.72
N LEU A 122 11.50 -12.90 0.78
CA LEU A 122 12.71 -13.67 1.00
C LEU A 122 13.59 -13.04 2.09
N VAL A 123 13.79 -11.73 2.05
CA VAL A 123 14.56 -10.98 3.08
C VAL A 123 13.91 -11.15 4.46
N ILE A 124 12.58 -11.05 4.55
CA ILE A 124 11.84 -11.26 5.80
C ILE A 124 12.00 -12.69 6.29
N GLY A 125 11.93 -13.68 5.40
CA GLY A 125 12.15 -15.08 5.73
C GLY A 125 13.57 -15.36 6.26
N LEU A 126 14.58 -14.81 5.59
CA LEU A 126 15.98 -14.90 6.05
C LEU A 126 16.18 -14.18 7.39
N SER A 127 15.58 -13.00 7.57
CA SER A 127 15.61 -12.28 8.85
C SER A 127 14.98 -13.11 9.97
N PHE A 128 13.86 -13.75 9.69
CA PHE A 128 13.17 -14.60 10.65
C PHE A 128 14.03 -15.80 11.07
N TYR A 129 14.79 -16.36 10.15
CA TYR A 129 15.64 -17.53 10.43
C TYR A 129 16.96 -17.16 11.12
N LYS A 130 17.64 -16.08 10.66
CA LYS A 130 19.00 -15.75 11.09
C LYS A 130 19.09 -14.76 12.24
N LEU A 131 18.12 -13.83 12.36
CA LEU A 131 18.20 -12.79 13.39
C LEU A 131 17.64 -13.25 14.73
N PRO A 132 18.31 -12.93 15.85
CA PRO A 132 17.78 -13.21 17.16
C PRO A 132 16.52 -12.38 17.42
N ARG A 133 15.47 -13.03 17.88
CA ARG A 133 14.17 -12.40 18.18
C ARG A 133 14.20 -11.63 19.48
N LYS A 134 15.10 -10.64 19.58
CA LYS A 134 15.28 -9.77 20.73
C LYS A 134 14.43 -8.49 20.60
N LYS A 135 14.53 -7.62 21.60
CA LYS A 135 13.97 -6.25 21.54
C LYS A 135 14.43 -5.56 20.25
N GLY A 136 13.50 -4.94 19.53
CA GLY A 136 13.77 -4.28 18.25
C GLY A 136 13.42 -5.08 17.00
N TYR A 137 13.21 -6.41 17.10
CA TYR A 137 12.84 -7.22 15.94
C TYR A 137 11.50 -6.79 15.33
N VAL A 138 10.50 -6.47 16.16
CA VAL A 138 9.20 -5.98 15.70
C VAL A 138 9.35 -4.61 15.01
N SER A 139 10.16 -3.71 15.57
CA SER A 139 10.45 -2.40 14.96
C SER A 139 11.12 -2.54 13.59
N LEU A 140 12.03 -3.54 13.45
CA LEU A 140 12.63 -3.85 12.16
C LEU A 140 11.59 -4.32 11.15
N MET A 141 10.65 -5.19 11.54
CA MET A 141 9.56 -5.64 10.65
C MET A 141 8.64 -4.49 10.23
N ILE A 142 8.33 -3.57 11.14
CA ILE A 142 7.57 -2.35 10.81
C ILE A 142 8.36 -1.51 9.80
N GLY A 143 9.65 -1.29 10.04
CA GLY A 143 10.53 -0.55 9.13
C GLY A 143 10.56 -1.17 7.72
N LEU A 144 10.69 -2.50 7.63
CA LEU A 144 10.66 -3.20 6.36
C LEU A 144 9.32 -3.03 5.63
N GLY A 145 8.19 -3.05 6.35
CA GLY A 145 6.87 -2.80 5.79
C GLY A 145 6.72 -1.39 5.22
N ILE A 146 7.18 -0.36 5.97
CA ILE A 146 7.14 1.03 5.53
C ILE A 146 8.07 1.26 4.32
N ILE A 147 9.30 0.75 4.36
CA ILE A 147 10.24 0.85 3.25
C ILE A 147 9.67 0.19 2.01
N SER A 148 9.11 -1.01 2.13
CA SER A 148 8.51 -1.72 1.01
C SER A 148 7.38 -0.92 0.37
N SER A 149 6.48 -0.35 1.18
CA SER A 149 5.40 0.50 0.69
C SER A 149 5.93 1.76 0.00
N SER A 150 6.93 2.43 0.58
CA SER A 150 7.53 3.63 0.00
C SER A 150 8.19 3.36 -1.36
N VAL A 151 8.89 2.23 -1.49
CA VAL A 151 9.49 1.81 -2.77
C VAL A 151 8.41 1.51 -3.79
N MET A 152 7.32 0.81 -3.42
CA MET A 152 6.20 0.55 -4.32
C MET A 152 5.53 1.84 -4.80
N ILE A 153 5.33 2.82 -3.91
CA ILE A 153 4.81 4.14 -4.28
C ILE A 153 5.76 4.83 -5.28
N SER A 154 7.06 4.80 -5.01
CA SER A 154 8.06 5.40 -5.90
C SER A 154 8.07 4.74 -7.28
N LEU A 155 7.93 3.41 -7.34
CA LEU A 155 7.85 2.67 -8.60
C LEU A 155 6.60 3.03 -9.40
N LEU A 156 5.47 3.28 -8.73
CA LEU A 156 4.22 3.68 -9.36
C LEU A 156 4.23 5.15 -9.83
N LEU A 157 5.08 6.01 -9.23
CA LEU A 157 5.24 7.40 -9.64
C LEU A 157 6.18 7.56 -10.85
N ILE A 158 7.02 6.56 -11.12
CA ILE A 158 7.96 6.57 -12.24
C ILE A 158 7.33 5.81 -13.40
N ASP A 159 7.18 6.48 -14.54
CA ASP A 159 6.75 5.83 -15.77
C ASP A 159 7.95 5.18 -16.46
N PHE A 160 8.13 3.88 -16.24
CA PHE A 160 9.16 3.10 -16.91
C PHE A 160 8.80 2.72 -18.34
N SER A 161 7.55 2.94 -18.77
CA SER A 161 7.14 2.63 -20.15
C SER A 161 7.81 3.56 -21.17
N ALA A 162 8.21 4.75 -20.76
CA ALA A 162 8.93 5.71 -21.60
C ALA A 162 10.42 5.33 -21.83
N LEU A 163 10.94 4.29 -21.16
CA LEU A 163 12.32 3.85 -21.24
C LEU A 163 12.54 2.64 -22.17
N ILE A 164 11.44 2.07 -22.72
CA ILE A 164 11.44 0.94 -23.65
C ILE A 164 11.03 1.41 -25.05
#